data_c03948eac9caba9b55fc27922be41949
#
_entry.id   c03948eac9caba9b55fc27922be41949
#
_cell.length_a   1.000
_cell.length_b   1.000
_cell.length_c   1.000
_cell.angle_alpha   90.00
_cell.angle_beta   90.00
_cell.angle_gamma   90.00
#
_symmetry.space_group_name_H-M   'P 1'
#
loop_
_entity.id
_entity.type
_entity.pdbx_description
1 polymer ?
#
loop_
_entity_poly.entity_id
_entity_poly.type
_entity_poly.pdbx_seq_one_letter_code
_entity_poly.pdbx_strand_id
1 'polypeptide(L)'
;AQLYGEFKNLFPNNAVEYFVSYYDYYQPESYMPVTDTFIEKDFSMNEEIDRLRLKATSSLLQRKDVIVVSSVSCIYGLGNPKEWKKQVVHLKLDDSISRSSLTEYLVDIYYQRNDQVLERCNFRILGDIFEIFPAYEDKAIRVDIFDNTIQSIVSFDPLTGEEHSEHDEFYLYPARHFISDKD
;
A
#
# COMPACT_ATOMS: atom_id res chain seq x y z
N ALA A 1 -20.41 -2.24 0.27
CA ALA A 1 -19.95 -3.07 1.41
C ALA A 1 -20.56 -4.49 1.37
N GLN A 2 -21.89 -4.64 1.29
CA GLN A 2 -22.54 -5.98 1.34
C GLN A 2 -22.03 -6.93 0.25
N LEU A 3 -22.12 -6.51 -1.02
CA LEU A 3 -21.68 -7.32 -2.17
C LEU A 3 -20.20 -7.75 -2.05
N TYR A 4 -19.33 -6.88 -1.58
CA TYR A 4 -17.93 -7.21 -1.32
C TYR A 4 -17.78 -8.33 -0.28
N GLY A 5 -18.53 -8.26 0.82
CA GLY A 5 -18.53 -9.33 1.85
C GLY A 5 -19.07 -10.66 1.31
N GLU A 6 -20.12 -10.62 0.50
CA GLU A 6 -20.68 -11.83 -0.15
C GLU A 6 -19.66 -12.46 -1.10
N PHE A 7 -19.01 -11.70 -1.95
CA PHE A 7 -17.98 -12.23 -2.86
C PHE A 7 -16.78 -12.81 -2.12
N LYS A 8 -16.32 -12.17 -1.02
CA LYS A 8 -15.26 -12.75 -0.18
C LYS A 8 -15.61 -14.14 0.36
N ASN A 9 -16.84 -14.31 0.77
CA ASN A 9 -17.31 -15.61 1.28
C ASN A 9 -17.47 -16.66 0.17
N LEU A 10 -17.92 -16.24 -1.02
CA LEU A 10 -18.12 -17.14 -2.16
C LEU A 10 -16.81 -17.54 -2.84
N PHE A 11 -15.80 -16.66 -2.80
CA PHE A 11 -14.51 -16.86 -3.46
C PHE A 11 -13.33 -16.70 -2.48
N PRO A 12 -13.21 -17.61 -1.49
CA PRO A 12 -12.22 -17.45 -0.41
C PRO A 12 -10.76 -17.55 -0.87
N ASN A 13 -10.51 -18.18 -2.03
CA ASN A 13 -9.17 -18.35 -2.58
C ASN A 13 -8.77 -17.26 -3.61
N ASN A 14 -9.73 -16.43 -4.02
CA ASN A 14 -9.51 -15.34 -4.97
C ASN A 14 -9.17 -14.03 -4.25
N ALA A 15 -8.48 -13.13 -4.94
CA ALA A 15 -8.34 -11.76 -4.47
C ALA A 15 -9.64 -11.01 -4.73
N VAL A 16 -10.45 -10.83 -3.69
CA VAL A 16 -11.65 -9.99 -3.78
C VAL A 16 -11.31 -8.63 -3.20
N GLU A 17 -11.35 -7.61 -4.04
CA GLU A 17 -10.91 -6.25 -3.71
C GLU A 17 -12.07 -5.26 -3.77
N TYR A 18 -11.97 -4.22 -2.96
CA TYR A 18 -12.98 -3.18 -2.85
C TYR A 18 -12.44 -1.84 -3.35
N PHE A 19 -13.04 -1.31 -4.41
CA PHE A 19 -12.62 -0.08 -5.04
C PHE A 19 -13.74 0.96 -4.99
N VAL A 20 -13.69 1.86 -4.02
CA VAL A 20 -14.70 2.89 -3.78
C VAL A 20 -14.20 4.28 -4.11
N SER A 21 -15.13 5.16 -4.46
CA SER A 21 -14.86 6.58 -4.63
C SER A 21 -14.85 7.28 -3.27
N TYR A 22 -14.05 8.34 -3.15
CA TYR A 22 -14.08 9.23 -1.99
C TYR A 22 -15.45 9.89 -1.80
N TYR A 23 -16.25 10.03 -2.86
CA TYR A 23 -17.59 10.62 -2.84
C TYR A 23 -18.66 9.65 -2.31
N ASP A 24 -18.45 8.35 -2.41
CA ASP A 24 -19.41 7.34 -1.95
C ASP A 24 -19.32 7.10 -0.44
N TYR A 25 -18.28 7.61 0.19
CA TYR A 25 -18.06 7.58 1.63
C TYR A 25 -18.32 8.95 2.23
N TYR A 26 -19.56 9.39 2.12
CA TYR A 26 -20.00 10.63 2.79
C TYR A 26 -20.38 10.32 4.24
N GLN A 27 -19.51 10.64 5.18
CA GLN A 27 -19.88 10.76 6.57
C GLN A 27 -20.26 12.23 6.81
N PRO A 28 -21.52 12.53 7.11
CA PRO A 28 -21.91 13.91 7.40
C PRO A 28 -21.17 14.37 8.66
N GLU A 29 -20.61 15.56 8.60
CA GLU A 29 -20.19 16.26 9.80
C GLU A 29 -21.39 16.32 10.73
N SER A 30 -21.29 15.81 11.95
CA SER A 30 -22.36 15.86 12.92
C SER A 30 -21.94 16.67 14.12
N TYR A 31 -22.75 17.67 14.43
CA TYR A 31 -22.67 18.44 15.68
C TYR A 31 -23.64 17.85 16.69
N MET A 32 -23.15 17.43 17.83
CA MET A 32 -23.97 17.00 18.95
C MET A 32 -24.15 18.17 19.97
N PRO A 33 -25.29 18.86 19.94
CA PRO A 33 -25.51 20.04 20.78
C PRO A 33 -25.47 19.75 22.30
N VAL A 34 -25.76 18.50 22.69
CA VAL A 34 -25.82 18.07 24.08
C VAL A 34 -24.43 17.99 24.73
N THR A 35 -23.40 17.73 23.94
CA THR A 35 -22.01 17.57 24.42
C THR A 35 -21.08 18.65 23.88
N ASP A 36 -21.60 19.60 23.10
CA ASP A 36 -20.81 20.60 22.36
C ASP A 36 -19.61 19.97 21.59
N THR A 37 -19.88 18.78 21.03
CA THR A 37 -18.85 18.00 20.33
C THR A 37 -19.06 18.12 18.84
N PHE A 38 -18.07 18.67 18.14
CA PHE A 38 -17.98 18.67 16.69
C PHE A 38 -17.20 17.40 16.28
N ILE A 39 -17.87 16.51 15.55
CA ILE A 39 -17.19 15.35 14.97
C ILE A 39 -16.64 15.80 13.61
N GLU A 40 -15.34 16.12 13.58
CA GLU A 40 -14.62 16.42 12.35
C GLU A 40 -14.67 15.23 11.38
N LYS A 41 -14.69 15.55 10.09
CA LYS A 41 -14.57 14.58 9.00
C LYS A 41 -13.27 13.80 9.18
N ASP A 42 -13.40 12.53 9.49
CA ASP A 42 -12.28 11.69 9.91
C ASP A 42 -11.24 11.54 8.79
N PHE A 43 -10.05 12.09 9.02
CA PHE A 43 -8.90 12.00 8.07
C PHE A 43 -8.51 10.53 7.86
N SER A 44 -8.71 9.69 8.87
CA SER A 44 -8.42 8.25 8.85
C SER A 44 -9.24 7.49 7.79
N MET A 45 -10.44 7.97 7.46
CA MET A 45 -11.31 7.35 6.47
C MET A 45 -10.80 7.51 5.04
N ASN A 46 -10.14 8.62 4.72
CA ASN A 46 -9.52 8.84 3.42
C ASN A 46 -8.31 7.92 3.22
N GLU A 47 -7.53 7.68 4.28
CA GLU A 47 -6.39 6.76 4.25
C GLU A 47 -6.82 5.32 4.00
N GLU A 48 -7.92 4.88 4.62
CA GLU A 48 -8.44 3.53 4.39
C GLU A 48 -8.98 3.36 2.96
N ILE A 49 -9.64 4.37 2.40
CA ILE A 49 -10.08 4.36 0.99
C ILE A 49 -8.88 4.28 0.06
N ASP A 50 -7.83 5.07 0.30
CA ASP A 50 -6.58 5.02 -0.46
C ASP A 50 -5.93 3.64 -0.40
N ARG A 51 -5.84 3.06 0.78
CA ARG A 51 -5.33 1.71 0.99
C ARG A 51 -6.09 0.67 0.17
N LEU A 52 -7.41 0.67 0.24
CA LEU A 52 -8.27 -0.26 -0.51
C LEU A 52 -8.10 -0.10 -2.02
N ARG A 53 -8.01 1.12 -2.51
CA ARG A 53 -7.81 1.43 -3.93
C ARG A 53 -6.44 0.98 -4.41
N LEU A 54 -5.37 1.27 -3.66
CA LEU A 54 -4.02 0.82 -3.96
C LEU A 54 -3.93 -0.70 -3.95
N LYS A 55 -4.57 -1.36 -2.98
CA LYS A 55 -4.62 -2.81 -2.90
C LYS A 55 -5.31 -3.44 -4.11
N ALA A 56 -6.46 -2.90 -4.52
CA ALA A 56 -7.16 -3.39 -5.71
C ALA A 56 -6.29 -3.26 -6.97
N THR A 57 -5.59 -2.13 -7.11
CA THR A 57 -4.71 -1.89 -8.28
C THR A 57 -3.49 -2.81 -8.25
N SER A 58 -2.84 -3.00 -7.10
CA SER A 58 -1.70 -3.91 -6.97
C SER A 58 -2.11 -5.36 -7.25
N SER A 59 -3.25 -5.82 -6.72
CA SER A 59 -3.79 -7.16 -6.96
C SER A 59 -4.05 -7.41 -8.45
N LEU A 60 -4.62 -6.45 -9.16
CA LEU A 60 -4.86 -6.55 -10.61
C LEU A 60 -3.57 -6.68 -11.44
N LEU A 61 -2.46 -6.16 -10.96
CA LEU A 61 -1.16 -6.26 -11.65
C LEU A 61 -0.41 -7.56 -11.31
N GLN A 62 -0.61 -8.10 -10.12
CA GLN A 62 0.09 -9.29 -9.64
C GLN A 62 -0.64 -10.60 -9.95
N ARG A 63 -1.97 -10.58 -9.90
CA ARG A 63 -2.80 -11.80 -9.92
C ARG A 63 -3.74 -11.82 -11.10
N LYS A 64 -4.14 -13.03 -11.50
CA LYS A 64 -5.13 -13.25 -12.58
C LYS A 64 -6.51 -13.62 -12.05
N ASP A 65 -6.62 -13.92 -10.76
CA ASP A 65 -7.81 -14.39 -10.07
C ASP A 65 -8.44 -13.28 -9.20
N VAL A 66 -8.52 -12.07 -9.73
CA VAL A 66 -8.98 -10.87 -9.00
C VAL A 66 -10.42 -10.56 -9.33
N ILE A 67 -11.22 -10.30 -8.31
CA ILE A 67 -12.59 -9.79 -8.40
C ILE A 67 -12.60 -8.39 -7.75
N VAL A 68 -12.97 -7.37 -8.51
CA VAL A 68 -13.08 -6.01 -7.99
C VAL A 68 -14.55 -5.61 -7.87
N VAL A 69 -14.96 -5.29 -6.65
CA VAL A 69 -16.26 -4.68 -6.37
C VAL A 69 -16.07 -3.18 -6.29
N SER A 70 -16.63 -2.44 -7.23
CA SER A 70 -16.44 -0.98 -7.31
C SER A 70 -17.75 -0.22 -7.46
N SER A 71 -17.74 1.05 -7.10
CA SER A 71 -18.80 1.97 -7.48
C SER A 71 -18.59 2.50 -8.90
N VAL A 72 -19.68 2.94 -9.56
CA VAL A 72 -19.63 3.44 -10.93
C VAL A 72 -18.77 4.71 -11.06
N SER A 73 -18.69 5.53 -10.02
CA SER A 73 -17.87 6.73 -9.99
C SER A 73 -16.35 6.45 -10.05
N CYS A 74 -15.95 5.21 -9.81
CA CYS A 74 -14.54 4.80 -9.85
C CYS A 74 -13.97 4.63 -11.26
N ILE A 75 -14.81 4.64 -12.31
CA ILE A 75 -14.35 4.57 -13.72
C ILE A 75 -13.67 5.87 -14.19
N TYR A 76 -13.82 6.94 -13.43
CA TYR A 76 -13.24 8.25 -13.76
C TYR A 76 -12.01 8.55 -12.89
N GLY A 77 -10.96 9.15 -13.47
CA GLY A 77 -9.84 9.71 -12.72
C GLY A 77 -8.80 8.71 -12.22
N LEU A 78 -8.73 7.55 -12.80
CA LEU A 78 -7.70 6.55 -12.53
C LEU A 78 -6.50 6.80 -13.44
N GLY A 79 -5.60 7.61 -13.23
CA GLY A 79 -4.34 7.79 -13.95
C GLY A 79 -4.00 6.75 -15.05
N ASN A 80 -2.85 6.83 -15.67
CA ASN A 80 -2.44 5.87 -16.69
C ASN A 80 -1.87 4.59 -16.03
N PRO A 81 -2.51 3.40 -16.16
CA PRO A 81 -2.00 2.16 -15.57
C PRO A 81 -0.60 1.77 -16.07
N LYS A 82 -0.22 2.20 -17.27
CA LYS A 82 1.10 1.91 -17.84
C LYS A 82 2.20 2.69 -17.12
N GLU A 83 1.94 3.93 -16.76
CA GLU A 83 2.90 4.76 -16.02
C GLU A 83 3.07 4.24 -14.59
N TRP A 84 1.98 3.87 -13.94
CA TRP A 84 2.02 3.29 -12.61
C TRP A 84 2.80 1.97 -12.57
N LYS A 85 2.63 1.12 -13.59
CA LYS A 85 3.37 -0.13 -13.72
C LYS A 85 4.89 0.07 -13.92
N LYS A 86 5.32 1.15 -14.56
CA LYS A 86 6.74 1.47 -14.73
C LYS A 86 7.45 1.85 -13.43
N GLN A 87 6.71 2.25 -12.42
CA GLN A 87 7.24 2.69 -11.13
C GLN A 87 7.22 1.59 -10.06
N VAL A 88 7.02 0.34 -10.45
CA VAL A 88 7.10 -0.80 -9.54
C VAL A 88 8.55 -1.10 -9.22
N VAL A 89 8.90 -1.13 -7.92
CA VAL A 89 10.21 -1.59 -7.47
C VAL A 89 10.14 -3.11 -7.25
N HIS A 90 10.92 -3.85 -8.01
CA HIS A 90 11.05 -5.30 -7.86
C HIS A 90 12.28 -5.60 -7.00
N LEU A 91 12.07 -6.26 -5.87
CA LEU A 91 13.11 -6.74 -4.96
C LEU A 91 13.16 -8.25 -5.06
N LYS A 92 14.33 -8.82 -5.27
CA LYS A 92 14.52 -10.26 -5.37
C LYS A 92 15.78 -10.69 -4.63
N LEU A 93 15.74 -11.86 -4.01
CA LEU A 93 16.92 -12.46 -3.37
C LEU A 93 18.08 -12.55 -4.36
N ASP A 94 19.27 -12.30 -3.85
CA ASP A 94 20.54 -12.30 -4.59
C ASP A 94 20.69 -11.18 -5.64
N ASP A 95 19.67 -10.31 -5.83
CA ASP A 95 19.82 -9.15 -6.70
C ASP A 95 20.76 -8.12 -6.08
N SER A 96 21.57 -7.50 -6.94
CA SER A 96 22.49 -6.45 -6.55
C SER A 96 21.79 -5.09 -6.56
N ILE A 97 21.70 -4.47 -5.38
CA ILE A 97 21.15 -3.13 -5.20
C ILE A 97 21.92 -2.38 -4.12
N SER A 98 22.33 -1.14 -4.42
CA SER A 98 22.95 -0.31 -3.40
C SER A 98 21.90 0.31 -2.47
N ARG A 99 22.31 0.63 -1.23
CA ARG A 99 21.43 1.32 -0.26
C ARG A 99 20.95 2.67 -0.79
N SER A 100 21.81 3.42 -1.48
CA SER A 100 21.45 4.70 -2.09
C SER A 100 20.42 4.52 -3.20
N SER A 101 20.60 3.53 -4.07
CA SER A 101 19.65 3.25 -5.17
C SER A 101 18.28 2.83 -4.63
N LEU A 102 18.24 1.95 -3.61
CA LEU A 102 16.96 1.57 -3.01
C LEU A 102 16.27 2.77 -2.35
N THR A 103 17.04 3.63 -1.66
CA THR A 103 16.49 4.86 -1.07
C THR A 103 15.90 5.78 -2.13
N GLU A 104 16.60 5.99 -3.25
CA GLU A 104 16.10 6.81 -4.36
C GLU A 104 14.82 6.22 -4.96
N TYR A 105 14.80 4.91 -5.22
CA TYR A 105 13.60 4.23 -5.74
C TYR A 105 12.40 4.38 -4.80
N LEU A 106 12.58 4.22 -3.49
CA LEU A 106 11.50 4.38 -2.51
C LEU A 106 10.95 5.80 -2.50
N VAL A 107 11.82 6.81 -2.56
CA VAL A 107 11.40 8.22 -2.62
C VAL A 107 10.68 8.52 -3.94
N ASP A 108 11.17 8.00 -5.07
CA ASP A 108 10.56 8.18 -6.39
C ASP A 108 9.15 7.59 -6.47
N ILE A 109 8.88 6.52 -5.74
CA ILE A 109 7.54 5.91 -5.63
C ILE A 109 6.73 6.44 -4.43
N TYR A 110 7.12 7.61 -3.91
CA TYR A 110 6.41 8.39 -2.88
C TYR A 110 6.42 7.81 -1.46
N TYR A 111 7.37 6.94 -1.11
CA TYR A 111 7.61 6.57 0.28
C TYR A 111 8.44 7.63 0.98
N GLN A 112 8.16 7.85 2.26
CA GLN A 112 8.88 8.83 3.08
C GLN A 112 9.79 8.13 4.08
N ARG A 113 11.01 8.62 4.23
CA ARG A 113 11.92 8.11 5.24
C ARG A 113 11.54 8.65 6.62
N ASN A 114 11.33 7.76 7.57
CA ASN A 114 11.11 8.09 8.97
C ASN A 114 11.78 7.03 9.85
N ASP A 115 12.98 7.32 10.34
CA ASP A 115 13.77 6.36 11.12
C ASP A 115 13.25 6.21 12.57
N GLN A 116 12.29 7.03 13.02
CA GLN A 116 11.73 7.01 14.36
C GLN A 116 10.48 6.13 14.45
N VAL A 117 9.55 6.30 13.52
CA VAL A 117 8.26 5.61 13.51
C VAL A 117 8.02 4.99 12.14
N LEU A 118 7.70 3.69 12.11
CA LEU A 118 7.33 2.99 10.89
C LEU A 118 5.81 2.99 10.73
N GLU A 119 5.32 3.89 9.90
CA GLU A 119 3.91 4.01 9.53
C GLU A 119 3.71 3.65 8.05
N ARG A 120 2.45 3.53 7.61
CA ARG A 120 2.15 3.28 6.19
C ARG A 120 2.76 4.35 5.29
N CYS A 121 3.22 3.95 4.11
CA CYS A 121 3.93 4.79 3.16
C CYS A 121 5.30 5.28 3.65
N ASN A 122 5.80 4.76 4.77
CA ASN A 122 7.12 5.10 5.29
C ASN A 122 8.10 3.94 5.14
N PHE A 123 9.36 4.29 5.15
CA PHE A 123 10.44 3.33 5.33
C PHE A 123 11.46 3.87 6.34
N ARG A 124 12.20 2.97 6.98
CA ARG A 124 13.33 3.31 7.84
C ARG A 124 14.53 2.43 7.54
N ILE A 125 15.70 2.91 7.92
CA ILE A 125 16.97 2.21 7.68
C ILE A 125 17.66 1.98 9.00
N LEU A 126 17.87 0.72 9.34
CA LEU A 126 18.51 0.26 10.56
C LEU A 126 19.78 -0.55 10.21
N GLY A 127 20.94 0.13 10.11
CA GLY A 127 22.16 -0.51 9.63
C GLY A 127 22.02 -0.96 8.18
N ASP A 128 22.09 -2.25 7.92
CA ASP A 128 21.95 -2.85 6.58
C ASP A 128 20.49 -3.26 6.25
N ILE A 129 19.57 -3.03 7.18
CA ILE A 129 18.18 -3.42 7.08
C ILE A 129 17.31 -2.23 6.65
N PHE A 130 16.50 -2.44 5.62
CA PHE A 130 15.39 -1.58 5.25
C PHE A 130 14.10 -2.18 5.79
N GLU A 131 13.33 -1.40 6.51
CA GLU A 131 11.96 -1.74 6.88
C GLU A 131 11.02 -0.78 6.15
N ILE A 132 10.11 -1.35 5.36
CA ILE A 132 9.21 -0.61 4.46
C ILE A 132 7.78 -1.02 4.80
N PHE A 133 6.90 -0.05 5.05
CA PHE A 133 5.49 -0.34 5.25
C PHE A 133 4.68 0.05 4.02
N PRO A 134 4.31 -0.92 3.15
CA PRO A 134 3.56 -0.65 1.94
C PRO A 134 2.22 0.02 2.23
N ALA A 135 1.80 0.92 1.33
CA ALA A 135 0.56 1.67 1.46
C ALA A 135 -0.70 0.78 1.47
N TYR A 136 -0.62 -0.39 0.83
CA TYR A 136 -1.74 -1.30 0.53
C TYR A 136 -1.72 -2.59 1.35
N GLU A 137 -0.68 -2.85 2.15
CA GLU A 137 -0.56 -4.04 2.96
C GLU A 137 -0.80 -3.76 4.45
N ASP A 138 -1.11 -4.81 5.21
CA ASP A 138 -1.27 -4.75 6.66
C ASP A 138 0.04 -5.13 7.39
N LYS A 139 1.04 -5.59 6.63
CA LYS A 139 2.35 -6.00 7.12
C LYS A 139 3.44 -5.16 6.50
N ALA A 140 4.48 -4.89 7.26
CA ALA A 140 5.69 -4.28 6.76
C ALA A 140 6.64 -5.35 6.17
N ILE A 141 7.57 -4.90 5.34
CA ILE A 141 8.59 -5.74 4.71
C ILE A 141 9.95 -5.32 5.23
N ARG A 142 10.74 -6.28 5.67
CA ARG A 142 12.14 -6.13 6.03
C ARG A 142 13.01 -6.68 4.92
N VAL A 143 13.95 -5.88 4.44
CA VAL A 143 14.92 -6.23 3.40
C VAL A 143 16.31 -6.06 3.98
N ASP A 144 17.07 -7.14 4.08
CA ASP A 144 18.47 -7.11 4.51
C ASP A 144 19.38 -6.99 3.27
N ILE A 145 20.25 -5.98 3.27
CA ILE A 145 21.16 -5.71 2.16
C ILE A 145 22.59 -5.71 2.69
N PHE A 146 23.31 -6.78 2.44
CA PHE A 146 24.71 -6.90 2.79
C PHE A 146 25.58 -6.90 1.53
N ASP A 147 26.63 -6.11 1.53
CA ASP A 147 27.55 -5.93 0.39
C ASP A 147 26.83 -5.66 -0.97
N ASN A 148 25.84 -4.76 -0.94
CA ASN A 148 24.97 -4.42 -2.06
C ASN A 148 24.18 -5.61 -2.64
N THR A 149 23.94 -6.66 -1.87
CA THR A 149 23.18 -7.84 -2.29
C THR A 149 22.02 -8.06 -1.31
N ILE A 150 20.82 -8.32 -1.82
CA ILE A 150 19.64 -8.64 -1.00
C ILE A 150 19.82 -10.05 -0.43
N GLN A 151 19.94 -10.14 0.89
CA GLN A 151 20.15 -11.40 1.62
C GLN A 151 18.83 -12.03 2.09
N SER A 152 17.85 -11.20 2.44
CA SER A 152 16.53 -11.69 2.86
C SER A 152 15.44 -10.65 2.60
N ILE A 153 14.22 -11.15 2.40
CA ILE A 153 13.00 -10.35 2.30
C ILE A 153 11.95 -11.03 3.20
N VAL A 154 11.55 -10.36 4.28
CA VAL A 154 10.65 -10.94 5.30
C VAL A 154 9.49 -10.00 5.56
N SER A 155 8.26 -10.53 5.55
CA SER A 155 7.10 -9.77 6.02
C SER A 155 6.96 -9.90 7.54
N PHE A 156 6.63 -8.79 8.21
CA PHE A 156 6.49 -8.75 9.66
C PHE A 156 5.36 -7.81 10.09
N ASP A 157 4.88 -8.00 11.31
CA ASP A 157 3.92 -7.10 11.94
C ASP A 157 4.63 -5.83 12.41
N PRO A 158 4.25 -4.63 11.93
CA PRO A 158 4.95 -3.39 12.28
C PRO A 158 4.79 -2.96 13.74
N LEU A 159 3.79 -3.49 14.46
CA LEU A 159 3.53 -3.16 15.87
C LEU A 159 4.29 -4.10 16.82
N THR A 160 4.28 -5.40 16.53
CA THR A 160 4.89 -6.42 17.39
C THR A 160 6.31 -6.78 16.97
N GLY A 161 6.67 -6.54 15.71
CA GLY A 161 7.93 -6.98 15.11
C GLY A 161 7.94 -8.48 14.76
N GLU A 162 6.84 -9.20 14.95
CA GLU A 162 6.72 -10.63 14.68
C GLU A 162 6.85 -10.91 13.18
N GLU A 163 7.78 -11.79 12.82
CA GLU A 163 7.98 -12.24 11.45
C GLU A 163 6.92 -13.24 11.03
N HIS A 164 6.44 -13.11 9.79
CA HIS A 164 5.34 -13.95 9.28
C HIS A 164 5.78 -14.87 8.15
N SER A 165 6.40 -14.33 7.12
CA SER A 165 6.79 -15.12 5.94
C SER A 165 8.02 -14.55 5.26
N GLU A 166 8.84 -15.45 4.74
CA GLU A 166 9.95 -15.14 3.86
C GLU A 166 9.48 -15.12 2.41
N HIS A 167 10.13 -14.29 1.61
CA HIS A 167 9.82 -14.10 0.20
C HIS A 167 11.08 -14.22 -0.65
N ASP A 168 11.01 -14.94 -1.76
CA ASP A 168 12.09 -14.96 -2.76
C ASP A 168 12.11 -13.66 -3.57
N GLU A 169 10.95 -13.03 -3.74
CA GLU A 169 10.79 -11.77 -4.43
C GLU A 169 9.60 -10.97 -3.88
N PHE A 170 9.66 -9.66 -3.99
CA PHE A 170 8.59 -8.76 -3.58
C PHE A 170 8.45 -7.59 -4.56
N TYR A 171 7.21 -7.27 -4.92
CA TYR A 171 6.88 -6.13 -5.77
C TYR A 171 6.31 -5.01 -4.94
N LEU A 172 7.04 -3.90 -4.86
CA LEU A 172 6.61 -2.72 -4.14
C LEU A 172 6.02 -1.70 -5.11
N TYR A 173 4.77 -1.33 -4.88
CA TYR A 173 4.01 -0.40 -5.69
C TYR A 173 4.04 1.00 -5.11
N PRO A 174 3.84 2.05 -5.94
CA PRO A 174 3.80 3.43 -5.47
C PRO A 174 2.79 3.65 -4.35
N ALA A 175 3.16 4.53 -3.42
CA ALA A 175 2.31 4.89 -2.29
C ALA A 175 1.12 5.80 -2.67
N ARG A 176 1.01 6.21 -3.94
CA ARG A 176 -0.06 7.10 -4.45
C ARG A 176 -0.58 6.62 -5.79
N HIS A 177 -1.88 6.88 -6.04
CA HIS A 177 -2.54 6.53 -7.32
C HIS A 177 -2.24 7.50 -8.45
N PHE A 178 -2.10 8.77 -8.14
CA PHE A 178 -1.91 9.82 -9.14
C PHE A 178 -0.42 10.14 -9.25
N ILE A 179 0.16 9.65 -10.30
CA ILE A 179 1.52 9.95 -10.69
C ILE A 179 1.39 10.85 -11.91
N SER A 180 1.74 12.12 -11.77
CA SER A 180 1.95 13.00 -12.91
C SER A 180 3.32 12.67 -13.50
N ASP A 181 3.41 12.65 -14.84
CA ASP A 181 4.70 12.63 -15.50
C ASP A 181 5.55 13.77 -14.92
N LYS A 182 6.77 13.43 -14.49
CA LYS A 182 7.77 14.47 -14.25
C LYS A 182 8.15 15.02 -15.65
N ASP A 183 7.67 16.23 -15.99
CA ASP A 183 8.16 17.01 -17.11
C ASP A 183 9.65 17.31 -16.95
#